data_98f71e45f70f1d4ab29e87da5277edf9
#
_entry.id   98f71e45f70f1d4ab29e87da5277edf9
#
_cell.length_a   1.000
_cell.length_b   1.000
_cell.length_c   1.000
_cell.angle_alpha   90.00
_cell.angle_beta   90.00
_cell.angle_gamma   90.00
#
_symmetry.space_group_name_H-M   'P 1'
#
loop_
_entity.id
_entity.type
_entity.pdbx_description
1 polymer ?
#
loop_
_entity_poly.entity_id
_entity_poly.type
_entity_poly.pdbx_seq_one_letter_code
_entity_poly.pdbx_strand_id
1 'polypeptide(L)'
;MKKLTVFNMTSCALMAALMCVLCPVSVPIGPIPISLSILVILLTVYVLGTWRALVSYTVYLLLGAVGMPVFSGFQGGLAKLAGPTGGYLAGFWLMILVAGIIMEKGKRNLLVTILGMLVGVAIDYAVGTAWFVFQTESTVVHALDVCVYPFIPFDVAKIVIAVLLGSVVYKGLQRAKLL
;
A
#
# COMPACT_ATOMS: atom_id res chain seq x y z
N MET A 1 8.23 -1.56 -22.86
CA MET A 1 8.00 -2.54 -21.78
C MET A 1 9.27 -3.36 -21.63
N LYS A 2 10.01 -3.23 -20.49
CA LYS A 2 11.16 -4.12 -20.21
C LYS A 2 10.62 -5.54 -20.05
N LYS A 3 11.22 -6.51 -20.76
CA LYS A 3 10.86 -7.93 -20.65
C LYS A 3 10.84 -8.34 -19.18
N LEU A 4 9.77 -9.00 -18.75
CA LEU A 4 9.68 -9.60 -17.41
C LEU A 4 10.71 -10.72 -17.35
N THR A 5 11.84 -10.43 -16.76
CA THR A 5 12.85 -11.44 -16.47
C THR A 5 12.32 -12.34 -15.34
N VAL A 6 12.72 -13.62 -15.30
CA VAL A 6 12.35 -14.56 -14.23
C VAL A 6 12.55 -13.93 -12.84
N PHE A 7 13.66 -13.23 -12.64
CA PHE A 7 13.94 -12.49 -11.41
C PHE A 7 12.86 -11.44 -11.07
N ASN A 8 12.37 -10.69 -12.06
CA ASN A 8 11.32 -9.68 -11.83
C ASN A 8 10.00 -10.34 -11.41
N MET A 9 9.65 -11.47 -12.04
CA MET A 9 8.43 -12.22 -11.69
C MET A 9 8.53 -12.79 -10.27
N THR A 10 9.67 -13.40 -9.92
CA THR A 10 9.93 -13.95 -8.59
C THR A 10 9.88 -12.85 -7.52
N SER A 11 10.48 -11.68 -7.80
CA SER A 11 10.45 -10.54 -6.87
C SER A 11 9.03 -10.00 -6.66
N CYS A 12 8.22 -9.92 -7.72
CA CYS A 12 6.82 -9.51 -7.61
C CYS A 12 6.01 -10.53 -6.79
N ALA A 13 6.20 -11.83 -7.04
CA ALA A 13 5.53 -12.89 -6.30
C ALA A 13 5.92 -12.89 -4.81
N LEU A 14 7.20 -12.68 -4.50
CA LEU A 14 7.68 -12.59 -3.13
C LEU A 14 7.06 -11.41 -2.38
N MET A 15 6.98 -10.23 -3.00
CA MET A 15 6.36 -9.07 -2.38
C MET A 15 4.84 -9.21 -2.26
N ALA A 16 4.16 -9.86 -3.22
CA ALA A 16 2.75 -10.21 -3.09
C ALA A 16 2.52 -11.19 -1.92
N ALA A 17 3.36 -12.20 -1.77
CA ALA A 17 3.32 -13.13 -0.63
C ALA A 17 3.57 -12.40 0.71
N LEU A 18 4.52 -11.46 0.74
CA LEU A 18 4.77 -10.63 1.93
C LEU A 18 3.54 -9.78 2.29
N MET A 19 2.85 -9.22 1.29
CA MET A 19 1.57 -8.52 1.51
C MET A 19 0.52 -9.48 2.08
N CYS A 20 0.38 -10.69 1.54
CA CYS A 20 -0.59 -11.68 2.03
C CYS A 20 -0.37 -12.07 3.49
N VAL A 21 0.87 -12.03 3.98
CA VAL A 21 1.23 -12.39 5.36
C VAL A 21 1.09 -11.19 6.31
N LEU A 22 1.51 -10.01 5.90
CA LEU A 22 1.62 -8.85 6.80
C LEU A 22 0.39 -7.93 6.77
N CYS A 23 -0.30 -7.79 5.64
CA CYS A 23 -1.47 -6.90 5.57
C CYS A 23 -2.67 -7.36 6.44
N PRO A 24 -2.91 -8.66 6.66
CA PRO A 24 -3.93 -9.11 7.60
C PRO A 24 -3.69 -8.67 9.04
N VAL A 25 -2.41 -8.49 9.41
CA VAL A 25 -2.04 -8.05 10.76
C VAL A 25 -2.52 -6.63 10.98
N SER A 26 -3.49 -6.48 11.85
CA SER A 26 -4.14 -5.20 12.10
C SER A 26 -4.68 -5.12 13.53
N VAL A 27 -4.72 -3.89 14.05
CA VAL A 27 -5.31 -3.58 15.34
C VAL A 27 -6.66 -2.93 15.09
N PRO A 28 -7.76 -3.51 15.60
CA PRO A 28 -9.09 -2.94 15.43
C PRO A 28 -9.23 -1.68 16.29
N ILE A 29 -9.25 -0.51 15.67
CA ILE A 29 -9.49 0.79 16.30
C ILE A 29 -10.64 1.45 15.55
N GLY A 30 -11.88 1.22 16.02
CA GLY A 30 -13.06 1.73 15.33
C GLY A 30 -13.45 0.93 14.08
N PRO A 31 -14.19 1.53 13.13
CA PRO A 31 -14.71 0.84 11.95
C PRO A 31 -13.64 0.47 10.92
N ILE A 32 -12.49 1.15 10.93
CA ILE A 32 -11.36 0.86 10.05
C ILE A 32 -10.16 0.42 10.90
N PRO A 33 -9.63 -0.80 10.71
CA PRO A 33 -8.49 -1.29 11.48
C PRO A 33 -7.19 -0.64 11.01
N ILE A 34 -6.29 -0.33 11.94
CA ILE A 34 -4.91 0.07 11.63
C ILE A 34 -4.13 -1.18 11.23
N SER A 35 -3.78 -1.30 9.97
CA SER A 35 -3.05 -2.45 9.41
C SER A 35 -1.62 -2.09 9.01
N LEU A 36 -0.81 -3.10 8.73
CA LEU A 36 0.53 -2.93 8.16
C LEU A 36 0.51 -2.70 6.65
N SER A 37 -0.66 -2.64 6.01
CA SER A 37 -0.81 -2.59 4.54
C SER A 37 -0.01 -1.43 3.92
N ILE A 38 -0.18 -0.20 4.41
CA ILE A 38 0.54 0.98 3.89
C ILE A 38 2.06 0.77 3.97
N LEU A 39 2.56 0.25 5.09
CA LEU A 39 3.99 -0.02 5.26
C LEU A 39 4.52 -0.98 4.19
N VAL A 40 3.86 -2.14 4.03
CA VAL A 40 4.34 -3.20 3.13
C VAL A 40 4.20 -2.78 1.67
N ILE A 41 3.12 -2.08 1.32
CA ILE A 41 2.90 -1.57 -0.04
C ILE A 41 3.96 -0.51 -0.38
N LEU A 42 4.21 0.48 0.48
CA LEU A 42 5.22 1.51 0.26
C LEU A 42 6.65 0.93 0.24
N LEU A 43 6.94 -0.07 1.09
CA LEU A 43 8.18 -0.82 1.02
C LEU A 43 8.35 -1.49 -0.35
N THR A 44 7.29 -2.11 -0.86
CA THR A 44 7.29 -2.74 -2.18
C THR A 44 7.54 -1.72 -3.28
N VAL A 45 6.90 -0.54 -3.21
CA VAL A 45 7.15 0.58 -4.15
C VAL A 45 8.63 0.98 -4.10
N TYR A 46 9.19 1.12 -2.90
CA TYR A 46 10.58 1.53 -2.75
C TYR A 46 11.55 0.50 -3.35
N VAL A 47 11.34 -0.79 -3.10
CA VAL A 47 12.25 -1.86 -3.52
C VAL A 47 12.10 -2.16 -5.01
N LEU A 48 10.88 -2.39 -5.48
CA LEU A 48 10.62 -2.87 -6.85
C LEU A 48 10.39 -1.75 -7.88
N GLY A 49 10.03 -0.54 -7.44
CA GLY A 49 9.57 0.54 -8.31
C GLY A 49 8.08 0.40 -8.67
N THR A 50 7.56 1.43 -9.37
CA THR A 50 6.13 1.64 -9.62
C THR A 50 5.44 0.43 -10.26
N TRP A 51 5.89 0.02 -11.44
CA TRP A 51 5.18 -0.98 -12.24
C TRP A 51 5.19 -2.37 -11.62
N ARG A 52 6.32 -2.77 -11.04
CA ARG A 52 6.42 -4.08 -10.38
C ARG A 52 5.62 -4.10 -9.07
N ALA A 53 5.57 -2.99 -8.34
CA ALA A 53 4.73 -2.86 -7.16
C ALA A 53 3.25 -2.96 -7.51
N LEU A 54 2.80 -2.35 -8.62
CA LEU A 54 1.43 -2.50 -9.12
C LEU A 54 1.09 -3.96 -9.45
N VAL A 55 2.00 -4.67 -10.12
CA VAL A 55 1.80 -6.10 -10.41
C VAL A 55 1.67 -6.90 -9.12
N SER A 56 2.58 -6.69 -8.15
CA SER A 56 2.54 -7.38 -6.86
C SER A 56 1.25 -7.11 -6.09
N TYR A 57 0.83 -5.84 -6.06
CA TYR A 57 -0.41 -5.45 -5.40
C TYR A 57 -1.65 -6.02 -6.10
N THR A 58 -1.66 -6.05 -7.45
CA THR A 58 -2.75 -6.67 -8.21
C THR A 58 -2.90 -8.15 -7.89
N VAL A 59 -1.79 -8.89 -7.83
CA VAL A 59 -1.80 -10.30 -7.45
C VAL A 59 -2.37 -10.47 -6.02
N TYR A 60 -1.89 -9.68 -5.07
CA TYR A 60 -2.41 -9.67 -3.70
C TYR A 60 -3.91 -9.39 -3.66
N LEU A 61 -4.38 -8.36 -4.39
CA LEU A 61 -5.79 -7.99 -4.44
C LEU A 61 -6.67 -9.10 -5.03
N LEU A 62 -6.20 -9.76 -6.11
CA LEU A 62 -6.90 -10.89 -6.72
C LEU A 62 -7.00 -12.08 -5.78
N LEU A 63 -5.93 -12.42 -5.06
CA LEU A 63 -5.95 -13.48 -4.05
C LEU A 63 -6.97 -13.17 -2.95
N GLY A 64 -7.02 -11.92 -2.48
CA GLY A 64 -8.05 -11.50 -1.53
C GLY A 64 -9.46 -11.53 -2.11
N ALA A 65 -9.65 -11.14 -3.37
CA ALA A 65 -10.95 -11.14 -4.04
C ALA A 65 -11.54 -12.54 -4.19
N VAL A 66 -10.71 -13.57 -4.46
CA VAL A 66 -11.16 -14.98 -4.53
C VAL A 66 -11.45 -15.60 -3.15
N GLY A 67 -11.27 -14.84 -2.07
CA GLY A 67 -11.66 -15.25 -0.72
C GLY A 67 -10.52 -15.64 0.21
N MET A 68 -9.25 -15.52 -0.21
CA MET A 68 -8.14 -15.74 0.72
C MET A 68 -8.15 -14.68 1.83
N PRO A 69 -7.89 -15.06 3.11
CA PRO A 69 -7.94 -14.15 4.27
C PRO A 69 -6.69 -13.25 4.36
N VAL A 70 -6.43 -12.48 3.29
CA VAL A 70 -5.22 -11.67 3.12
C VAL A 70 -5.44 -10.17 3.37
N PHE A 71 -6.69 -9.73 3.50
CA PHE A 71 -7.02 -8.34 3.85
C PHE A 71 -6.97 -8.11 5.36
N SER A 72 -6.96 -6.84 5.77
CA SER A 72 -6.91 -6.46 7.19
C SER A 72 -7.96 -7.20 8.04
N GLY A 73 -7.53 -7.73 9.19
CA GLY A 73 -8.35 -8.54 10.09
C GLY A 73 -8.57 -9.97 9.58
N PHE A 74 -7.67 -10.50 8.76
CA PHE A 74 -7.77 -11.84 8.15
C PHE A 74 -9.06 -12.06 7.37
N GLN A 75 -9.53 -11.02 6.69
CA GLN A 75 -10.72 -11.03 5.85
C GLN A 75 -10.34 -11.24 4.39
N GLY A 76 -11.34 -11.63 3.58
CA GLY A 76 -11.21 -11.81 2.14
C GLY A 76 -12.57 -11.81 1.47
N GLY A 77 -12.57 -11.98 0.15
CA GLY A 77 -13.76 -12.04 -0.68
C GLY A 77 -14.24 -10.70 -1.20
N LEU A 78 -15.14 -10.76 -2.18
CA LEU A 78 -15.73 -9.58 -2.82
C LEU A 78 -16.52 -8.70 -1.83
N ALA A 79 -17.10 -9.30 -0.80
CA ALA A 79 -17.81 -8.56 0.24
C ALA A 79 -16.93 -7.55 0.97
N LYS A 80 -15.64 -7.87 1.19
CA LYS A 80 -14.67 -6.94 1.79
C LYS A 80 -14.32 -5.79 0.84
N LEU A 81 -14.22 -6.08 -0.46
CA LEU A 81 -13.97 -5.07 -1.50
C LEU A 81 -15.18 -4.14 -1.70
N ALA A 82 -16.39 -4.67 -1.57
CA ALA A 82 -17.61 -3.88 -1.64
C ALA A 82 -17.97 -3.20 -0.31
N GLY A 83 -17.31 -3.53 0.79
CA GLY A 83 -17.56 -2.95 2.12
C GLY A 83 -16.95 -1.56 2.33
N PRO A 84 -17.11 -0.98 3.52
CA PRO A 84 -16.67 0.39 3.84
C PRO A 84 -15.17 0.65 3.62
N THR A 85 -14.34 -0.39 3.71
CA THR A 85 -12.88 -0.30 3.50
C THR A 85 -12.44 -0.55 2.06
N GLY A 86 -13.37 -0.88 1.14
CA GLY A 86 -13.05 -1.19 -0.25
C GLY A 86 -12.42 -0.03 -1.01
N GLY A 87 -12.82 1.20 -0.71
CA GLY A 87 -12.24 2.40 -1.30
C GLY A 87 -10.75 2.56 -1.02
N TYR A 88 -10.29 2.17 0.17
CA TYR A 88 -8.85 2.17 0.50
C TYR A 88 -8.09 1.09 -0.29
N LEU A 89 -8.69 -0.08 -0.49
CA LEU A 89 -8.09 -1.11 -1.33
C LEU A 89 -7.97 -0.66 -2.80
N ALA A 90 -8.92 0.10 -3.30
CA ALA A 90 -8.82 0.73 -4.63
C ALA A 90 -7.83 1.91 -4.61
N GLY A 91 -7.82 2.71 -3.56
CA GLY A 91 -6.93 3.87 -3.37
C GLY A 91 -5.45 3.49 -3.36
N PHE A 92 -5.09 2.32 -2.84
CA PHE A 92 -3.71 1.84 -2.86
C PHE A 92 -3.11 1.74 -4.27
N TRP A 93 -3.90 1.49 -5.31
CA TRP A 93 -3.42 1.54 -6.68
C TRP A 93 -2.94 2.94 -7.08
N LEU A 94 -3.73 3.96 -6.75
CA LEU A 94 -3.36 5.35 -7.00
C LEU A 94 -2.19 5.78 -6.12
N MET A 95 -2.16 5.35 -4.87
CA MET A 95 -1.03 5.58 -3.96
C MET A 95 0.27 5.01 -4.55
N ILE A 96 0.27 3.77 -5.03
CA ILE A 96 1.43 3.12 -5.64
C ILE A 96 1.90 3.90 -6.87
N LEU A 97 0.96 4.29 -7.75
CA LEU A 97 1.28 5.05 -8.95
C LEU A 97 1.94 6.39 -8.61
N VAL A 98 1.30 7.17 -7.76
CA VAL A 98 1.76 8.54 -7.45
C VAL A 98 3.06 8.50 -6.66
N ALA A 99 3.12 7.73 -5.57
CA ALA A 99 4.33 7.61 -4.76
C ALA A 99 5.50 7.06 -5.57
N GLY A 100 5.26 6.04 -6.39
CA GLY A 100 6.29 5.42 -7.21
C GLY A 100 6.82 6.34 -8.31
N ILE A 101 5.95 7.02 -9.06
CA ILE A 101 6.36 7.97 -10.12
C ILE A 101 7.17 9.13 -9.53
N ILE A 102 6.73 9.71 -8.41
CA ILE A 102 7.45 10.81 -7.75
C ILE A 102 8.82 10.33 -7.29
N MET A 103 8.90 9.18 -6.64
CA MET A 103 10.15 8.57 -6.17
C MET A 103 11.13 8.30 -7.33
N GLU A 104 10.64 7.72 -8.43
CA GLU A 104 11.47 7.39 -9.60
C GLU A 104 11.98 8.65 -10.29
N LYS A 105 11.13 9.65 -10.52
CA LYS A 105 11.54 10.96 -11.07
C LYS A 105 12.54 11.68 -10.17
N GLY A 106 12.38 11.57 -8.87
CA GLY A 106 13.32 12.12 -7.87
C GLY A 106 14.59 11.30 -7.68
N LYS A 107 14.85 10.29 -8.55
CA LYS A 107 16.05 9.41 -8.46
C LYS A 107 16.23 8.81 -7.06
N ARG A 108 15.13 8.52 -6.38
CA ARG A 108 15.10 7.98 -5.00
C ARG A 108 15.81 8.90 -3.97
N ASN A 109 15.82 10.21 -4.22
CA ASN A 109 16.22 11.16 -3.21
C ASN A 109 15.32 11.01 -1.98
N LEU A 110 15.91 11.03 -0.78
CA LEU A 110 15.21 10.78 0.47
C LEU A 110 13.98 11.69 0.65
N LEU A 111 14.17 13.00 0.51
CA LEU A 111 13.10 13.99 0.72
C LEU A 111 11.99 13.83 -0.34
N VAL A 112 12.36 13.67 -1.61
CA VAL A 112 11.40 13.50 -2.71
C VAL A 112 10.61 12.20 -2.53
N THR A 113 11.26 11.13 -2.06
CA THR A 113 10.60 9.85 -1.79
C THR A 113 9.58 9.97 -0.66
N ILE A 114 9.96 10.60 0.46
CA ILE A 114 9.04 10.82 1.59
C ILE A 114 7.85 11.68 1.14
N LEU A 115 8.10 12.78 0.42
CA LEU A 115 7.04 13.64 -0.10
C LEU A 115 6.11 12.87 -1.07
N GLY A 116 6.68 12.06 -1.96
CA GLY A 116 5.90 11.22 -2.87
C GLY A 116 5.01 10.22 -2.15
N MET A 117 5.53 9.59 -1.08
CA MET A 117 4.76 8.67 -0.26
C MET A 117 3.67 9.39 0.53
N LEU A 118 3.94 10.56 1.10
CA LEU A 118 2.93 11.38 1.78
C LEU A 118 1.80 11.79 0.83
N VAL A 119 2.12 12.25 -0.37
CA VAL A 119 1.12 12.60 -1.39
C VAL A 119 0.32 11.36 -1.79
N GLY A 120 0.97 10.22 -1.97
CA GLY A 120 0.30 8.95 -2.27
C GLY A 120 -0.69 8.53 -1.18
N VAL A 121 -0.30 8.61 0.09
CA VAL A 121 -1.17 8.30 1.24
C VAL A 121 -2.32 9.30 1.34
N ALA A 122 -2.08 10.59 1.07
CA ALA A 122 -3.15 11.59 1.05
C ALA A 122 -4.20 11.29 -0.04
N ILE A 123 -3.79 10.79 -1.20
CA ILE A 123 -4.71 10.36 -2.27
C ILE A 123 -5.49 9.12 -1.82
N ASP A 124 -4.83 8.15 -1.17
CA ASP A 124 -5.51 6.98 -0.62
C ASP A 124 -6.57 7.37 0.41
N TYR A 125 -6.26 8.30 1.32
CA TYR A 125 -7.23 8.85 2.25
C TYR A 125 -8.41 9.53 1.55
N ALA A 126 -8.16 10.30 0.49
CA ALA A 126 -9.23 10.98 -0.24
C ALA A 126 -10.18 9.97 -0.90
N VAL A 127 -9.65 8.96 -1.58
CA VAL A 127 -10.44 7.91 -2.24
C VAL A 127 -11.16 7.03 -1.23
N GLY A 128 -10.44 6.57 -0.19
CA GLY A 128 -11.01 5.71 0.85
C GLY A 128 -12.10 6.40 1.65
N THR A 129 -11.90 7.67 2.03
CA THR A 129 -12.90 8.45 2.76
C THR A 129 -14.12 8.75 1.91
N ALA A 130 -13.95 9.12 0.63
CA ALA A 130 -15.07 9.34 -0.29
C ALA A 130 -15.92 8.06 -0.45
N TRP A 131 -15.28 6.91 -0.59
CA TRP A 131 -15.96 5.62 -0.63
C TRP A 131 -16.68 5.30 0.68
N PHE A 132 -16.01 5.54 1.82
CA PHE A 132 -16.60 5.31 3.14
C PHE A 132 -17.87 6.15 3.34
N VAL A 133 -17.84 7.44 3.00
CA VAL A 133 -19.02 8.34 3.06
C VAL A 133 -20.15 7.81 2.20
N PHE A 134 -19.83 7.39 0.97
CA PHE A 134 -20.83 6.82 0.05
C PHE A 134 -21.45 5.54 0.59
N GLN A 135 -20.65 4.66 1.17
CA GLN A 135 -21.06 3.33 1.63
C GLN A 135 -21.85 3.37 2.96
N THR A 136 -21.53 4.33 3.83
CA THR A 136 -22.11 4.41 5.18
C THR A 136 -23.11 5.54 5.34
N GLU A 137 -23.36 6.33 4.28
CA GLU A 137 -24.21 7.52 4.31
C GLU A 137 -23.85 8.51 5.43
N SER A 138 -22.58 8.49 5.87
CA SER A 138 -22.08 9.34 6.95
C SER A 138 -21.67 10.72 6.43
N THR A 139 -21.54 11.68 7.36
CA THR A 139 -21.00 13.00 7.01
C THR A 139 -19.50 12.94 6.74
N VAL A 140 -19.00 13.82 5.86
CA VAL A 140 -17.56 13.92 5.56
C VAL A 140 -16.74 14.19 6.83
N VAL A 141 -17.23 15.03 7.74
CA VAL A 141 -16.55 15.36 9.00
C VAL A 141 -16.38 14.10 9.85
N HIS A 142 -17.46 13.34 10.04
CA HIS A 142 -17.40 12.08 10.78
C HIS A 142 -16.44 11.07 10.13
N ALA A 143 -16.45 10.97 8.80
CA ALA A 143 -15.54 10.09 8.08
C ALA A 143 -14.06 10.49 8.26
N LEU A 144 -13.75 11.79 8.26
CA LEU A 144 -12.39 12.28 8.55
C LEU A 144 -11.94 11.95 9.98
N ASP A 145 -12.82 12.14 10.96
CA ASP A 145 -12.54 11.86 12.37
C ASP A 145 -12.23 10.37 12.61
N VAL A 146 -12.91 9.50 11.89
CA VAL A 146 -12.81 8.04 12.09
C VAL A 146 -11.78 7.39 11.16
N CYS A 147 -11.62 7.89 9.94
CA CYS A 147 -10.87 7.22 8.89
C CYS A 147 -9.51 7.87 8.59
N VAL A 148 -9.26 9.11 9.03
CA VAL A 148 -8.04 9.85 8.67
C VAL A 148 -7.26 10.28 9.90
N TYR A 149 -7.83 11.09 10.78
CA TYR A 149 -7.08 11.70 11.87
C TYR A 149 -6.36 10.69 12.80
N PRO A 150 -6.96 9.57 13.19
CA PRO A 150 -6.27 8.59 14.04
C PRO A 150 -5.12 7.88 13.33
N PHE A 151 -5.15 7.83 11.98
CA PHE A 151 -4.17 7.08 11.17
C PHE A 151 -2.92 7.88 10.84
N ILE A 152 -3.02 9.22 10.74
CA ILE A 152 -1.92 10.10 10.34
C ILE A 152 -0.62 9.81 11.10
N PRO A 153 -0.58 9.76 12.44
CA PRO A 153 0.68 9.54 13.17
C PRO A 153 1.29 8.17 12.88
N PHE A 154 0.44 7.14 12.76
CA PHE A 154 0.90 5.79 12.44
C PHE A 154 1.41 5.67 11.01
N ASP A 155 0.75 6.32 10.06
CA ASP A 155 1.12 6.21 8.65
C ASP A 155 2.37 7.04 8.33
N VAL A 156 2.59 8.16 9.01
CA VAL A 156 3.87 8.88 8.98
C VAL A 156 5.01 7.99 9.49
N ALA A 157 4.81 7.30 10.61
CA ALA A 157 5.80 6.35 11.14
C ALA A 157 6.06 5.20 10.14
N LYS A 158 5.01 4.63 9.52
CA LYS A 158 5.13 3.59 8.50
C LYS A 158 5.90 4.07 7.27
N ILE A 159 5.69 5.31 6.81
CA ILE A 159 6.45 5.90 5.71
C ILE A 159 7.94 5.94 6.06
N VAL A 160 8.29 6.44 7.25
CA VAL A 160 9.69 6.49 7.69
C VAL A 160 10.31 5.09 7.73
N ILE A 161 9.62 4.12 8.32
CA ILE A 161 10.07 2.73 8.39
C ILE A 161 10.22 2.14 6.98
N ALA A 162 9.25 2.37 6.07
CA ALA A 162 9.31 1.88 4.69
C ALA A 162 10.51 2.44 3.94
N VAL A 163 10.85 3.71 4.13
CA VAL A 163 12.00 4.36 3.50
C VAL A 163 13.31 3.81 4.07
N LEU A 164 13.42 3.66 5.40
CA LEU A 164 14.61 3.13 6.05
C LEU A 164 14.88 1.68 5.61
N LEU A 165 13.91 0.79 5.78
CA LEU A 165 14.02 -0.62 5.39
C LEU A 165 14.21 -0.76 3.88
N GLY A 166 13.42 -0.02 3.10
CA GLY A 166 13.50 -0.03 1.65
C GLY A 166 14.86 0.40 1.12
N SER A 167 15.48 1.40 1.73
CA SER A 167 16.81 1.86 1.35
C SER A 167 17.89 0.80 1.60
N VAL A 168 17.81 0.08 2.71
CA VAL A 168 18.75 -1.02 3.05
C VAL A 168 18.58 -2.18 2.06
N VAL A 169 17.35 -2.64 1.85
CA VAL A 169 17.05 -3.74 0.93
C VAL A 169 17.46 -3.39 -0.50
N TYR A 170 17.09 -2.19 -0.97
CA TYR A 170 17.41 -1.74 -2.32
C TYR A 170 18.94 -1.67 -2.56
N LYS A 171 19.69 -1.08 -1.62
CA LYS A 171 21.17 -1.05 -1.70
C LYS A 171 21.78 -2.46 -1.68
N GLY A 172 21.23 -3.38 -0.90
CA GLY A 172 21.63 -4.77 -0.88
C GLY A 172 21.45 -5.45 -2.23
N LEU A 173 20.28 -5.28 -2.85
CA LEU A 173 19.97 -5.82 -4.18
C LEU A 173 20.86 -5.23 -5.27
N GLN A 174 21.16 -3.92 -5.21
CA GLN A 174 22.12 -3.30 -6.14
C GLN A 174 23.53 -3.87 -6.00
N ARG A 175 24.02 -4.06 -4.77
CA ARG A 175 25.35 -4.69 -4.54
C ARG A 175 25.43 -6.11 -5.07
N ALA A 176 24.32 -6.84 -4.97
CA ALA A 176 24.18 -8.19 -5.53
C ALA A 176 23.98 -8.21 -7.06
N LYS A 177 23.98 -7.05 -7.74
CA LYS A 177 23.72 -6.88 -9.18
C LYS A 177 22.38 -7.51 -9.63
N LEU A 178 21.37 -7.47 -8.75
CA LEU A 178 20.05 -8.01 -9.01
C LEU A 178 19.04 -6.93 -9.47
N LEU A 179 19.40 -5.65 -9.35
CA LEU A 179 18.60 -4.50 -9.81
C LEU A 179 19.43 -3.57 -10.70
#